data_5a79487bb3231ff21fd405df6d5af5dc
#
_entry.id   5a79487bb3231ff21fd405df6d5af5dc
#
_cell.length_a   1.000
_cell.length_b   1.000
_cell.length_c   1.000
_cell.angle_alpha   90.00
_cell.angle_beta   90.00
_cell.angle_gamma   90.00
#
_symmetry.space_group_name_H-M   'P 1'
#
loop_
_entity.id
_entity.type
_entity.pdbx_description
1 polymer ?
#
loop_
_entity_poly.entity_id
_entity_poly.type
_entity_poly.pdbx_seq_one_letter_code
_entity_poly.pdbx_strand_id
1 'polypeptide(L)'
;MKIKQLSLLSAITIALLSLSGVAQAGGFGGAGGSGRPGGLCSNATLKGPYGFTGHGEILGLIGPDNKVHTFASPSILDDIALVTFDGAGSFSRTDFGMIGGLPKGGQTAFNPYQSGTYTVNSDCTGTMKIVYTAGGPTPAGVEVDLEIIVAEDGTLIESIASRGITASGTASDGTMCPPYCEQAAQERFEGKKVLVYGFR
;
A
#
# COMPACT_ATOMS: atom_id res chain seq x y z
N MET A 1 28.52 -43.39 -25.64
CA MET A 1 28.94 -42.06 -26.13
C MET A 1 28.85 -41.09 -24.96
N LYS A 2 29.98 -40.70 -24.34
CA LYS A 2 30.05 -39.86 -23.14
C LYS A 2 30.28 -38.43 -23.59
N ILE A 3 29.32 -37.53 -23.31
CA ILE A 3 29.44 -36.10 -23.55
C ILE A 3 29.95 -35.46 -22.25
N LYS A 4 31.15 -34.90 -22.30
CA LYS A 4 31.75 -34.11 -21.21
C LYS A 4 31.15 -32.71 -21.23
N GLN A 5 30.55 -32.31 -20.12
CA GLN A 5 30.14 -30.90 -19.89
C GLN A 5 31.36 -30.07 -19.51
N LEU A 6 31.63 -29.04 -20.28
CA LEU A 6 32.62 -28.00 -19.97
C LEU A 6 31.92 -26.88 -19.19
N SER A 7 32.31 -26.70 -17.93
CA SER A 7 31.90 -25.59 -17.09
C SER A 7 32.75 -24.36 -17.42
N LEU A 8 32.12 -23.31 -17.94
CA LEU A 8 32.71 -21.96 -18.08
C LEU A 8 32.32 -21.14 -16.87
N LEU A 9 33.26 -20.93 -15.96
CA LEU A 9 33.21 -19.94 -14.89
C LEU A 9 33.55 -18.57 -15.48
N SER A 10 32.54 -17.69 -15.61
CA SER A 10 32.73 -16.26 -15.90
C SER A 10 32.77 -15.48 -14.60
N ALA A 11 33.96 -15.07 -14.19
CA ALA A 11 34.15 -14.11 -13.11
C ALA A 11 33.90 -12.70 -13.65
N ILE A 12 32.81 -12.08 -13.20
CA ILE A 12 32.55 -10.66 -13.46
C ILE A 12 33.14 -9.87 -12.30
N THR A 13 34.23 -9.17 -12.56
CA THR A 13 34.87 -8.23 -11.63
C THR A 13 34.14 -6.87 -11.78
N ILE A 14 33.34 -6.48 -10.80
CA ILE A 14 32.74 -5.15 -10.74
C ILE A 14 33.74 -4.20 -10.08
N ALA A 15 34.32 -3.30 -10.84
CA ALA A 15 35.15 -2.20 -10.34
C ALA A 15 34.24 -1.09 -9.80
N LEU A 16 34.25 -0.89 -8.49
CA LEU A 16 33.64 0.26 -7.81
C LEU A 16 34.54 1.49 -7.98
N LEU A 17 34.15 2.41 -8.86
CA LEU A 17 34.74 3.75 -8.95
C LEU A 17 34.07 4.64 -7.89
N SER A 18 34.76 4.87 -6.78
CA SER A 18 34.41 5.88 -5.78
C SER A 18 34.80 7.27 -6.27
N LEU A 19 33.86 8.06 -6.78
CA LEU A 19 34.00 9.49 -6.98
C LEU A 19 33.65 10.21 -5.68
N SER A 20 34.68 10.58 -4.90
CA SER A 20 34.59 11.53 -3.80
C SER A 20 34.54 12.95 -4.36
N GLY A 21 33.33 13.45 -4.66
CA GLY A 21 33.06 14.86 -4.95
C GLY A 21 32.86 15.62 -3.65
N VAL A 22 33.83 16.44 -3.26
CA VAL A 22 33.68 17.41 -2.17
C VAL A 22 32.87 18.58 -2.69
N ALA A 23 31.57 18.64 -2.36
CA ALA A 23 30.75 19.82 -2.56
C ALA A 23 31.03 20.82 -1.43
N GLN A 24 31.76 21.90 -1.70
CA GLN A 24 31.84 23.07 -0.83
C GLN A 24 30.50 23.81 -0.87
N ALA A 25 29.71 23.71 0.20
CA ALA A 25 28.55 24.55 0.41
C ALA A 25 29.00 25.95 0.82
N GLY A 26 28.88 26.92 -0.10
CA GLY A 26 29.04 28.33 0.18
C GLY A 26 28.00 28.80 1.19
N GLY A 27 28.43 29.26 2.36
CA GLY A 27 27.56 29.82 3.37
C GLY A 27 26.97 31.17 2.91
N PHE A 28 25.64 31.22 2.79
CA PHE A 28 24.91 32.47 2.84
C PHE A 28 24.45 32.67 4.30
N GLY A 29 25.12 33.63 4.98
CA GLY A 29 24.65 34.13 6.24
C GLY A 29 23.33 34.88 6.08
N GLY A 30 22.24 34.33 6.58
CA GLY A 30 20.92 34.93 6.68
C GLY A 30 20.38 34.78 8.09
N ALA A 31 19.98 35.91 8.67
CA ALA A 31 19.59 36.19 10.05
C ALA A 31 18.65 35.19 10.69
N GLY A 32 18.84 35.01 12.02
CA GLY A 32 18.14 34.10 12.91
C GLY A 32 16.61 34.04 12.77
N GLY A 33 16.18 32.92 12.23
CA GLY A 33 14.89 32.35 12.51
C GLY A 33 15.12 31.10 13.35
N SER A 34 14.53 31.03 14.53
CA SER A 34 14.44 29.81 15.34
C SER A 34 13.78 28.71 14.51
N GLY A 35 14.60 28.00 13.71
CA GLY A 35 14.16 26.84 12.94
C GLY A 35 13.63 25.78 13.91
N ARG A 36 12.32 25.64 14.02
CA ARG A 36 11.72 24.39 14.46
C ARG A 36 12.38 23.29 13.62
N PRO A 37 12.85 22.20 14.23
CA PRO A 37 13.10 20.98 13.49
C PRO A 37 11.73 20.40 13.11
N GLY A 38 11.07 21.05 12.16
CA GLY A 38 9.85 20.57 11.55
C GLY A 38 10.28 19.56 10.51
N GLY A 39 9.89 18.30 10.65
CA GLY A 39 10.01 17.33 9.58
C GLY A 39 9.31 17.81 8.31
N LEU A 40 9.62 17.18 7.18
CA LEU A 40 9.06 17.52 5.86
C LEU A 40 7.56 17.27 5.82
N CYS A 41 7.07 16.24 6.56
CA CYS A 41 5.70 15.75 6.51
C CYS A 41 5.04 15.65 7.89
N SER A 42 3.73 15.51 7.89
CA SER A 42 2.88 15.20 9.04
C SER A 42 1.50 14.75 8.54
N ASN A 43 0.59 14.34 9.42
CA ASN A 43 -0.79 14.02 9.04
C ASN A 43 -1.46 15.16 8.26
N ALA A 44 -1.14 16.42 8.58
CA ALA A 44 -1.68 17.59 7.88
C ALA A 44 -1.25 17.70 6.41
N THR A 45 -0.22 16.96 5.99
CA THR A 45 0.23 16.88 4.60
C THR A 45 -0.83 16.22 3.72
N LEU A 46 -1.57 15.23 4.27
CA LEU A 46 -2.66 14.56 3.58
C LEU A 46 -4.00 15.17 3.99
N LYS A 47 -4.58 15.97 3.09
CA LYS A 47 -5.88 16.60 3.32
C LYS A 47 -6.70 16.68 2.05
N GLY A 48 -8.01 16.32 2.15
CA GLY A 48 -8.95 16.33 1.04
C GLY A 48 -8.96 15.02 0.24
N PRO A 49 -9.56 14.99 -0.96
CA PRO A 49 -9.79 13.79 -1.73
C PRO A 49 -8.56 13.34 -2.53
N TYR A 50 -8.37 12.01 -2.58
CA TYR A 50 -7.37 11.32 -3.39
C TYR A 50 -8.04 10.16 -4.13
N GLY A 51 -7.77 10.05 -5.45
CA GLY A 51 -8.11 8.87 -6.23
C GLY A 51 -7.02 7.81 -6.06
N PHE A 52 -7.39 6.62 -5.65
CA PHE A 52 -6.49 5.48 -5.51
C PHE A 52 -6.73 4.46 -6.60
N THR A 53 -5.65 3.84 -7.07
CA THR A 53 -5.67 2.59 -7.83
C THR A 53 -4.92 1.54 -7.04
N GLY A 54 -5.44 0.32 -6.98
CA GLY A 54 -4.80 -0.83 -6.35
C GLY A 54 -4.68 -1.98 -7.33
N HIS A 55 -3.55 -2.69 -7.26
CA HIS A 55 -3.32 -3.90 -8.05
C HIS A 55 -2.46 -4.87 -7.26
N GLY A 56 -2.76 -6.18 -7.40
CA GLY A 56 -1.98 -7.20 -6.76
C GLY A 56 -2.57 -8.59 -6.88
N GLU A 57 -2.04 -9.49 -6.05
CA GLU A 57 -2.44 -10.89 -6.01
C GLU A 57 -2.72 -11.33 -4.57
N ILE A 58 -3.82 -12.04 -4.39
CA ILE A 58 -4.15 -12.75 -3.16
C ILE A 58 -3.67 -14.19 -3.33
N LEU A 59 -2.65 -14.57 -2.59
CA LEU A 59 -1.93 -15.83 -2.74
C LEU A 59 -2.55 -16.97 -1.92
N GLY A 60 -3.16 -16.64 -0.76
CA GLY A 60 -3.68 -17.63 0.17
C GLY A 60 -3.97 -17.04 1.54
N LEU A 61 -3.76 -17.83 2.56
CA LEU A 61 -4.01 -17.50 3.97
C LEU A 61 -2.71 -17.63 4.77
N ILE A 62 -2.58 -16.86 5.84
CA ILE A 62 -1.58 -17.09 6.87
C ILE A 62 -2.22 -18.00 7.92
N GLY A 63 -1.71 -19.21 8.07
CA GLY A 63 -2.21 -20.19 9.01
C GLY A 63 -1.76 -19.94 10.45
N PRO A 64 -2.31 -20.71 11.40
CA PRO A 64 -1.89 -20.63 12.81
C PRO A 64 -0.41 -20.98 13.06
N ASP A 65 0.22 -21.65 12.09
CA ASP A 65 1.66 -21.98 12.09
C ASP A 65 2.53 -20.84 11.55
N ASN A 66 1.92 -19.68 11.27
CA ASN A 66 2.53 -18.50 10.68
C ASN A 66 3.18 -18.76 9.30
N LYS A 67 2.57 -19.65 8.51
CA LYS A 67 2.98 -19.96 7.14
C LYS A 67 1.89 -19.59 6.14
N VAL A 68 2.33 -19.39 4.91
CA VAL A 68 1.43 -19.19 3.78
C VAL A 68 0.84 -20.54 3.33
N HIS A 69 -0.48 -20.63 3.39
CA HIS A 69 -1.28 -21.72 2.84
C HIS A 69 -1.95 -21.22 1.56
N THR A 70 -1.41 -21.63 0.41
CA THR A 70 -1.80 -21.05 -0.88
C THR A 70 -3.18 -21.50 -1.35
N PHE A 71 -3.87 -20.65 -2.07
CA PHE A 71 -5.02 -21.05 -2.89
C PHE A 71 -4.54 -21.90 -4.09
N ALA A 72 -5.46 -22.60 -4.73
CA ALA A 72 -5.14 -23.43 -5.94
C ALA A 72 -4.54 -22.57 -7.07
N SER A 73 -4.93 -21.32 -7.14
CA SER A 73 -4.29 -20.28 -7.96
C SER A 73 -4.44 -18.93 -7.26
N PRO A 74 -3.49 -18.02 -7.42
CA PRO A 74 -3.65 -16.64 -6.94
C PRO A 74 -4.88 -15.99 -7.57
N SER A 75 -5.52 -15.11 -6.80
CA SER A 75 -6.60 -14.25 -7.31
C SER A 75 -6.04 -12.85 -7.54
N ILE A 76 -6.18 -12.37 -8.77
CA ILE A 76 -5.79 -10.98 -9.10
C ILE A 76 -6.79 -10.03 -8.45
N LEU A 77 -6.28 -8.98 -7.82
CA LEU A 77 -7.05 -7.86 -7.30
C LEU A 77 -6.77 -6.63 -8.14
N ASP A 78 -7.84 -5.96 -8.56
CA ASP A 78 -7.84 -4.59 -9.08
C ASP A 78 -8.84 -3.76 -8.29
N ASP A 79 -8.44 -2.57 -7.86
CA ASP A 79 -9.26 -1.70 -7.01
C ASP A 79 -9.12 -0.24 -7.43
N ILE A 80 -10.22 0.50 -7.43
CA ILE A 80 -10.23 1.95 -7.51
C ILE A 80 -10.99 2.51 -6.33
N ALA A 81 -10.49 3.59 -5.73
CA ALA A 81 -11.15 4.20 -4.59
C ALA A 81 -11.01 5.71 -4.55
N LEU A 82 -11.98 6.35 -3.94
CA LEU A 82 -11.89 7.74 -3.48
C LEU A 82 -11.67 7.73 -1.98
N VAL A 83 -10.54 8.29 -1.54
CA VAL A 83 -10.18 8.44 -0.13
C VAL A 83 -10.17 9.91 0.22
N THR A 84 -10.89 10.30 1.27
CA THR A 84 -10.91 11.69 1.74
C THR A 84 -10.25 11.78 3.11
N PHE A 85 -9.06 12.36 3.16
CA PHE A 85 -8.27 12.58 4.38
C PHE A 85 -8.72 13.85 5.10
N ASP A 86 -8.80 13.79 6.43
CA ASP A 86 -9.18 14.93 7.29
C ASP A 86 -8.00 15.87 7.63
N GLY A 87 -6.76 15.42 7.43
CA GLY A 87 -5.54 16.11 7.84
C GLY A 87 -5.15 15.89 9.30
N ALA A 88 -5.87 15.06 10.03
CA ALA A 88 -5.69 14.82 11.47
C ALA A 88 -5.40 13.36 11.82
N GLY A 89 -5.50 12.43 10.87
CA GLY A 89 -5.20 11.01 11.07
C GLY A 89 -6.38 10.08 10.78
N SER A 90 -7.49 10.59 10.21
CA SER A 90 -8.63 9.78 9.82
C SER A 90 -9.02 10.03 8.36
N PHE A 91 -9.68 9.06 7.76
CA PHE A 91 -10.22 9.17 6.41
C PHE A 91 -11.52 8.39 6.24
N SER A 92 -12.30 8.77 5.23
CA SER A 92 -13.37 7.96 4.65
C SER A 92 -12.91 7.41 3.30
N ARG A 93 -13.43 6.24 2.91
CA ARG A 93 -13.09 5.59 1.65
C ARG A 93 -14.35 5.03 0.99
N THR A 94 -14.39 5.17 -0.31
CA THR A 94 -15.40 4.56 -1.19
C THR A 94 -14.67 3.85 -2.31
N ASP A 95 -14.92 2.55 -2.51
CA ASP A 95 -14.20 1.75 -3.50
C ASP A 95 -15.10 0.95 -4.45
N PHE A 96 -14.48 0.53 -5.55
CA PHE A 96 -14.96 -0.55 -6.39
C PHE A 96 -13.79 -1.45 -6.75
N GLY A 97 -13.89 -2.73 -6.42
CA GLY A 97 -12.81 -3.71 -6.64
C GLY A 97 -13.26 -4.95 -7.39
N MET A 98 -12.30 -5.58 -8.05
CA MET A 98 -12.43 -6.88 -8.71
C MET A 98 -11.46 -7.86 -8.08
N ILE A 99 -11.91 -9.08 -7.80
CA ILE A 99 -11.07 -10.17 -7.31
C ILE A 99 -11.33 -11.40 -8.16
N GLY A 100 -10.27 -11.94 -8.78
CA GLY A 100 -10.39 -13.13 -9.64
C GLY A 100 -11.38 -12.95 -10.80
N GLY A 101 -11.52 -11.72 -11.32
CA GLY A 101 -12.43 -11.38 -12.41
C GLY A 101 -13.89 -11.13 -12.01
N LEU A 102 -14.21 -11.15 -10.70
CA LEU A 102 -15.56 -10.88 -10.18
C LEU A 102 -15.55 -9.63 -9.27
N PRO A 103 -16.67 -8.86 -9.22
CA PRO A 103 -16.79 -7.76 -8.29
C PRO A 103 -16.60 -8.21 -6.84
N LYS A 104 -15.74 -7.51 -6.10
CA LYS A 104 -15.40 -7.78 -4.71
C LYS A 104 -16.65 -7.83 -3.83
N GLY A 105 -16.89 -8.97 -3.16
CA GLY A 105 -18.08 -9.15 -2.34
C GLY A 105 -19.42 -9.06 -3.09
N GLY A 106 -19.41 -9.15 -4.42
CA GLY A 106 -20.61 -8.98 -5.25
C GLY A 106 -21.05 -7.53 -5.42
N GLN A 107 -20.11 -6.57 -5.35
CA GLN A 107 -20.40 -5.14 -5.55
C GLN A 107 -21.13 -4.90 -6.88
N THR A 108 -22.17 -4.08 -6.85
CA THR A 108 -22.87 -3.57 -8.04
C THR A 108 -22.70 -2.06 -8.21
N ALA A 109 -22.11 -1.40 -7.20
CA ALA A 109 -21.82 0.03 -7.15
C ALA A 109 -20.62 0.27 -6.23
N PHE A 110 -20.12 1.49 -6.20
CA PHE A 110 -19.10 1.89 -5.23
C PHE A 110 -19.57 1.66 -3.79
N ASN A 111 -18.71 1.02 -2.98
CA ASN A 111 -18.99 0.72 -1.58
C ASN A 111 -18.50 1.85 -0.67
N PRO A 112 -19.37 2.64 -0.03
CA PRO A 112 -19.00 3.73 0.87
C PRO A 112 -18.76 3.28 2.32
N TYR A 113 -18.97 2.01 2.64
CA TYR A 113 -18.92 1.50 4.01
C TYR A 113 -17.50 1.12 4.42
N GLN A 114 -16.61 2.15 4.36
CA GLN A 114 -15.21 2.02 4.74
C GLN A 114 -14.71 3.31 5.38
N SER A 115 -13.90 3.16 6.38
CA SER A 115 -13.18 4.25 7.04
C SER A 115 -11.80 3.77 7.47
N GLY A 116 -10.98 4.67 7.95
CA GLY A 116 -9.69 4.26 8.47
C GLY A 116 -8.94 5.37 9.17
N THR A 117 -7.76 4.97 9.63
CA THR A 117 -6.80 5.86 10.27
C THR A 117 -5.48 5.85 9.51
N TYR A 118 -4.69 6.91 9.66
CA TYR A 118 -3.37 7.00 9.08
C TYR A 118 -2.42 7.79 9.97
N THR A 119 -1.14 7.55 9.78
CA THR A 119 -0.07 8.36 10.35
C THR A 119 0.94 8.73 9.27
N VAL A 120 1.45 9.95 9.33
CA VAL A 120 2.56 10.40 8.48
C VAL A 120 3.66 10.92 9.39
N ASN A 121 4.83 10.29 9.28
CA ASN A 121 6.04 10.65 10.01
C ASN A 121 6.71 11.88 9.40
N SER A 122 7.64 12.47 10.14
CA SER A 122 8.38 13.65 9.70
C SER A 122 9.30 13.41 8.49
N ASP A 123 9.63 12.16 8.20
CA ASP A 123 10.41 11.72 7.03
C ASP A 123 9.53 11.32 5.83
N CYS A 124 8.23 11.57 5.90
CA CYS A 124 7.21 11.25 4.90
C CYS A 124 6.89 9.77 4.73
N THR A 125 7.43 8.87 5.55
CA THR A 125 6.92 7.52 5.70
C THR A 125 5.66 7.51 6.57
N GLY A 126 4.89 6.44 6.54
CA GLY A 126 3.70 6.35 7.40
C GLY A 126 2.94 5.05 7.24
N THR A 127 1.78 5.00 7.86
CA THR A 127 0.88 3.84 7.81
C THR A 127 -0.55 4.27 7.50
N MET A 128 -1.32 3.37 6.90
CA MET A 128 -2.78 3.49 6.77
C MET A 128 -3.43 2.18 7.20
N LYS A 129 -4.58 2.28 7.86
CA LYS A 129 -5.45 1.13 8.15
C LYS A 129 -6.82 1.39 7.56
N ILE A 130 -7.26 0.51 6.64
CA ILE A 130 -8.60 0.51 6.07
C ILE A 130 -9.44 -0.51 6.82
N VAL A 131 -10.66 -0.13 7.23
CA VAL A 131 -11.62 -1.01 7.91
C VAL A 131 -12.93 -0.97 7.16
N TYR A 132 -13.45 -2.15 6.82
CA TYR A 132 -14.79 -2.29 6.26
C TYR A 132 -15.82 -2.31 7.39
N THR A 133 -16.86 -1.47 7.24
CA THR A 133 -17.93 -1.31 8.22
C THR A 133 -19.22 -2.00 7.75
N ALA A 134 -20.17 -2.19 8.65
CA ALA A 134 -21.44 -2.80 8.32
C ALA A 134 -22.24 -1.97 7.30
N GLY A 135 -23.00 -2.65 6.43
CA GLY A 135 -23.87 -2.03 5.42
C GLY A 135 -23.42 -2.25 3.98
N GLY A 136 -22.16 -2.63 3.77
CA GLY A 136 -21.60 -2.95 2.45
C GLY A 136 -21.61 -4.43 2.11
N PRO A 137 -21.21 -4.79 0.88
CA PRO A 137 -21.14 -6.18 0.42
C PRO A 137 -19.93 -6.92 1.01
N THR A 138 -18.88 -6.22 1.40
CA THR A 138 -17.74 -6.80 2.12
C THR A 138 -18.09 -6.86 3.62
N PRO A 139 -17.88 -7.98 4.31
CA PRO A 139 -18.19 -8.11 5.73
C PRO A 139 -17.47 -7.05 6.59
N ALA A 140 -18.18 -6.56 7.62
CA ALA A 140 -17.59 -5.67 8.61
C ALA A 140 -16.45 -6.38 9.35
N GLY A 141 -15.36 -5.66 9.63
CA GLY A 141 -14.18 -6.20 10.30
C GLY A 141 -13.10 -6.76 9.35
N VAL A 142 -13.35 -6.77 8.04
CA VAL A 142 -12.27 -6.93 7.05
C VAL A 142 -11.38 -5.69 7.14
N GLU A 143 -10.06 -5.89 7.19
CA GLU A 143 -9.06 -4.83 7.35
C GLU A 143 -7.92 -4.98 6.35
N VAL A 144 -7.32 -3.84 5.97
CA VAL A 144 -6.07 -3.79 5.20
C VAL A 144 -5.16 -2.75 5.84
N ASP A 145 -3.98 -3.18 6.27
CA ASP A 145 -2.92 -2.31 6.76
C ASP A 145 -1.93 -2.04 5.62
N LEU A 146 -1.53 -0.78 5.46
CA LEU A 146 -0.60 -0.33 4.42
C LEU A 146 0.58 0.39 5.04
N GLU A 147 1.76 0.14 4.52
CA GLU A 147 2.92 1.04 4.65
C GLU A 147 2.87 2.05 3.51
N ILE A 148 3.10 3.33 3.81
CA ILE A 148 2.97 4.41 2.84
C ILE A 148 4.21 5.29 2.77
N ILE A 149 4.42 5.89 1.61
CA ILE A 149 5.33 7.02 1.40
C ILE A 149 4.53 8.16 0.77
N VAL A 150 4.64 9.35 1.37
CA VAL A 150 4.04 10.58 0.84
C VAL A 150 5.09 11.32 0.02
N ALA A 151 4.79 11.60 -1.23
CA ALA A 151 5.68 12.25 -2.19
C ALA A 151 5.00 13.44 -2.87
N GLU A 152 5.76 14.16 -3.71
CA GLU A 152 5.27 15.27 -4.54
C GLU A 152 4.46 16.31 -3.74
N ASP A 153 5.04 16.78 -2.62
CA ASP A 153 4.41 17.75 -1.71
C ASP A 153 3.01 17.32 -1.23
N GLY A 154 2.82 16.01 -1.01
CA GLY A 154 1.57 15.45 -0.53
C GLY A 154 0.51 15.23 -1.62
N THR A 155 0.88 15.27 -2.90
CA THR A 155 -0.06 14.99 -4.00
C THR A 155 -0.02 13.54 -4.47
N LEU A 156 1.03 12.79 -4.11
CA LEU A 156 1.22 11.38 -4.43
C LEU A 156 1.40 10.56 -3.14
N ILE A 157 0.76 9.40 -3.08
CA ILE A 157 0.94 8.39 -2.03
C ILE A 157 1.27 7.08 -2.72
N GLU A 158 2.46 6.54 -2.41
CA GLU A 158 2.83 5.18 -2.78
C GLU A 158 2.63 4.27 -1.58
N SER A 159 2.06 3.07 -1.79
CA SER A 159 1.80 2.16 -0.68
C SER A 159 1.83 0.69 -1.07
N ILE A 160 2.11 -0.14 -0.07
CA ILE A 160 2.07 -1.59 -0.16
C ILE A 160 1.26 -2.15 1.01
N ALA A 161 0.46 -3.19 0.75
CA ALA A 161 -0.22 -3.90 1.83
C ALA A 161 0.79 -4.65 2.69
N SER A 162 0.82 -4.34 3.97
CA SER A 162 1.65 -5.02 4.97
C SER A 162 0.88 -6.12 5.70
N ARG A 163 -0.46 -6.03 5.74
CA ARG A 163 -1.35 -7.02 6.35
C ARG A 163 -2.75 -6.89 5.80
N GLY A 164 -3.43 -8.02 5.59
CA GLY A 164 -4.85 -8.06 5.27
C GLY A 164 -5.60 -9.05 6.14
N ILE A 165 -6.75 -8.65 6.70
CA ILE A 165 -7.68 -9.53 7.40
C ILE A 165 -8.87 -9.78 6.51
N THR A 166 -9.07 -11.03 6.11
CA THR A 166 -10.22 -11.45 5.29
C THR A 166 -11.36 -11.98 6.16
N ALA A 167 -12.56 -12.07 5.58
CA ALA A 167 -13.73 -12.58 6.28
C ALA A 167 -13.64 -14.09 6.51
N SER A 168 -13.28 -14.88 5.49
CA SER A 168 -13.13 -16.33 5.54
C SER A 168 -12.49 -16.85 4.25
N GLY A 169 -11.96 -18.06 4.31
CA GLY A 169 -11.40 -18.73 3.13
C GLY A 169 -10.94 -20.16 3.44
N THR A 170 -10.58 -20.89 2.38
CA THR A 170 -10.00 -22.23 2.47
C THR A 170 -8.85 -22.33 1.47
N ALA A 171 -7.68 -22.68 1.94
CA ALA A 171 -6.50 -22.93 1.13
C ALA A 171 -6.58 -24.29 0.41
N SER A 172 -5.76 -24.50 -0.61
CA SER A 172 -5.75 -25.72 -1.43
C SER A 172 -5.38 -26.99 -0.66
N ASP A 173 -4.65 -26.87 0.44
CA ASP A 173 -4.28 -27.97 1.35
C ASP A 173 -5.36 -28.27 2.38
N GLY A 174 -6.50 -27.59 2.33
CA GLY A 174 -7.62 -27.76 3.27
C GLY A 174 -7.50 -26.92 4.52
N THR A 175 -6.45 -26.11 4.68
CA THR A 175 -6.36 -25.15 5.78
C THR A 175 -7.51 -24.17 5.70
N MET A 176 -8.32 -24.11 6.74
CA MET A 176 -9.49 -23.23 6.82
C MET A 176 -9.16 -21.99 7.64
N CYS A 177 -9.64 -20.87 7.13
CA CYS A 177 -9.67 -19.63 7.86
C CYS A 177 -11.05 -19.48 8.55
N PRO A 178 -11.13 -19.49 9.87
CA PRO A 178 -12.31 -18.96 10.54
C PRO A 178 -12.49 -17.48 10.18
N PRO A 179 -13.66 -16.88 10.41
CA PRO A 179 -13.87 -15.46 10.14
C PRO A 179 -12.71 -14.61 10.68
N TYR A 180 -12.20 -13.69 9.84
CA TYR A 180 -11.14 -12.73 10.21
C TYR A 180 -9.74 -13.34 10.42
N CYS A 181 -9.29 -14.17 9.51
CA CYS A 181 -7.88 -14.55 9.47
C CYS A 181 -7.05 -13.68 8.53
N GLU A 182 -5.74 -13.76 8.72
CA GLU A 182 -4.79 -13.02 7.90
C GLU A 182 -4.66 -13.62 6.49
N GLN A 183 -4.58 -12.75 5.51
CA GLN A 183 -4.48 -13.06 4.11
C GLN A 183 -3.03 -12.93 3.63
N ALA A 184 -2.54 -13.92 2.89
CA ALA A 184 -1.29 -13.79 2.16
C ALA A 184 -1.56 -13.06 0.84
N ALA A 185 -1.12 -11.81 0.75
CA ALA A 185 -1.34 -10.97 -0.42
C ALA A 185 -0.07 -10.19 -0.79
N GLN A 186 0.04 -9.85 -2.06
CA GLN A 186 1.03 -8.91 -2.59
C GLN A 186 0.28 -7.83 -3.36
N GLU A 187 -0.03 -6.73 -2.69
CA GLU A 187 -0.84 -5.65 -3.21
C GLU A 187 -0.12 -4.32 -3.05
N ARG A 188 -0.22 -3.47 -4.08
CA ARG A 188 0.25 -2.08 -4.06
C ARG A 188 -0.90 -1.16 -4.39
N PHE A 189 -0.84 0.07 -3.84
CA PHE A 189 -1.81 1.10 -4.14
C PHE A 189 -1.08 2.41 -4.40
N GLU A 190 -1.56 3.16 -5.38
CA GLU A 190 -1.11 4.51 -5.69
C GLU A 190 -2.28 5.48 -5.50
N GLY A 191 -2.06 6.52 -4.69
CA GLY A 191 -3.04 7.57 -4.42
C GLY A 191 -2.59 8.91 -5.01
N LYS A 192 -3.42 9.52 -5.85
CA LYS A 192 -3.18 10.85 -6.41
C LYS A 192 -4.22 11.84 -5.93
N LYS A 193 -3.78 13.03 -5.52
CA LYS A 193 -4.66 14.09 -5.07
C LYS A 193 -5.61 14.51 -6.19
N VAL A 194 -6.90 14.54 -5.89
CA VAL A 194 -7.92 15.01 -6.84
C VAL A 194 -7.91 16.53 -6.86
N LEU A 195 -7.48 17.09 -7.99
CA LEU A 195 -7.46 18.52 -8.24
C LEU A 195 -8.63 18.85 -9.17
N VAL A 196 -9.68 19.47 -8.64
CA VAL A 196 -10.80 19.95 -9.46
C VAL A 196 -10.58 21.43 -9.76
N TYR A 197 -10.18 21.72 -10.99
CA TYR A 197 -10.14 23.09 -11.48
C TYR A 197 -11.56 23.48 -11.88
N GLY A 198 -12.20 24.35 -11.08
CA GLY A 198 -13.50 24.91 -11.46
C GLY A 198 -13.33 25.78 -12.70
N PHE A 199 -13.98 25.43 -13.78
CA PHE A 199 -14.25 26.39 -14.85
C PHE A 199 -15.23 27.41 -14.24
N ARG A 200 -14.75 28.63 -14.01
CA ARG A 200 -15.58 29.79 -13.69
C ARG A 200 -16.03 30.46 -14.98
#